data_371190beafc5714e409c1b2fc34bb330
#
_entry.id   371190beafc5714e409c1b2fc34bb330
#
_cell.length_a   1.000
_cell.length_b   1.000
_cell.length_c   1.000
_cell.angle_alpha   90.00
_cell.angle_beta   90.00
_cell.angle_gamma   90.00
#
_symmetry.space_group_name_H-M   'P 1'
#
loop_
_entity.id
_entity.type
_entity.pdbx_description
1 polymer ?
#
loop_
_entity_poly.entity_id
_entity_poly.type
_entity_poly.pdbx_seq_one_letter_code
_entity_poly.pdbx_strand_id
1 'polypeptide(L)'
;MSHIFAINTCGYHTDIAVTIYSNRIFIIISHFKKLGSLITVNRESALNQFNSNIFSTNVIFGKDEIDVHAAARYIAEQINIDKPLLLSISLKDYNKEILKVITDSINQLKLW
;
A
#
# COMPACT_ATOMS: atom_id res chain seq x y z
N MET A 1 -0.57 4.82 16.42
CA MET A 1 -1.80 4.01 16.40
C MET A 1 -1.67 2.92 15.37
N SER A 2 -1.97 1.69 15.75
CA SER A 2 -1.80 0.53 14.88
C SER A 2 -3.06 -0.31 14.85
N HIS A 3 -3.39 -0.83 13.67
CA HIS A 3 -4.49 -1.76 13.48
C HIS A 3 -3.99 -2.99 12.73
N ILE A 4 -4.28 -4.16 13.28
CA ILE A 4 -3.90 -5.43 12.67
C ILE A 4 -5.17 -6.23 12.46
N PHE A 5 -5.36 -6.71 11.24
CA PHE A 5 -6.54 -7.51 10.90
C PHE A 5 -6.21 -8.45 9.74
N ALA A 6 -7.12 -9.36 9.46
CA ALA A 6 -6.98 -10.29 8.35
C ALA A 6 -8.25 -10.30 7.54
N ILE A 7 -8.11 -10.47 6.23
CA ILE A 7 -9.24 -10.58 5.32
C ILE A 7 -8.99 -11.71 4.33
N ASN A 8 -10.03 -12.11 3.62
CA ASN A 8 -9.90 -13.05 2.51
C ASN A 8 -9.89 -12.24 1.22
N THR A 9 -8.84 -12.42 0.43
CA THR A 9 -8.72 -11.76 -0.87
C THR A 9 -8.71 -12.82 -1.96
N CYS A 10 -9.87 -13.04 -2.59
CA CYS A 10 -10.02 -14.02 -3.67
C CYS A 10 -9.50 -15.41 -3.28
N GLY A 11 -9.83 -15.84 -2.06
CA GLY A 11 -9.44 -17.16 -1.56
C GLY A 11 -8.14 -17.20 -0.78
N TYR A 12 -7.38 -16.11 -0.72
CA TYR A 12 -6.13 -16.05 0.04
C TYR A 12 -6.33 -15.36 1.38
N HIS A 13 -5.80 -15.97 2.43
CA HIS A 13 -5.72 -15.32 3.73
C HIS A 13 -4.71 -14.19 3.66
N THR A 14 -5.15 -12.99 3.94
CA THR A 14 -4.32 -11.80 3.81
C THR A 14 -4.23 -11.09 5.17
N ASP A 15 -3.02 -10.97 5.68
CA ASP A 15 -2.76 -10.21 6.90
C ASP A 15 -2.45 -8.76 6.53
N ILE A 16 -3.07 -7.83 7.23
CA ILE A 16 -2.89 -6.40 7.01
C ILE A 16 -2.60 -5.73 8.34
N ALA A 17 -1.54 -4.94 8.38
CA ALA A 17 -1.23 -4.11 9.53
C ALA A 17 -1.06 -2.67 9.06
N VAL A 18 -1.74 -1.74 9.71
CA VAL A 18 -1.67 -0.32 9.40
C VAL A 18 -1.19 0.42 10.65
N THR A 19 -0.09 1.12 10.52
CA THR A 19 0.44 1.96 11.61
C THR A 19 0.59 3.38 11.08
N ILE A 20 0.05 4.34 11.81
CA ILE A 20 0.08 5.75 11.44
C ILE A 20 1.06 6.46 12.36
N TYR A 21 2.12 6.99 11.76
CA TYR A 21 3.08 7.85 12.44
C TYR A 21 2.81 9.31 12.05
N SER A 22 3.40 10.23 12.79
CA SER A 22 3.21 11.66 12.49
C SER A 22 3.73 12.05 11.12
N ASN A 23 4.74 11.34 10.61
CA ASN A 23 5.42 11.70 9.36
C ASN A 23 5.21 10.69 8.22
N ARG A 24 4.53 9.57 8.47
CA ARG A 24 4.30 8.56 7.43
C ARG A 24 3.23 7.57 7.84
N ILE A 25 2.75 6.83 6.86
CA ILE A 25 1.85 5.69 7.06
C ILE A 25 2.66 4.44 6.74
N PHE A 26 2.62 3.45 7.62
CA PHE A 26 3.30 2.17 7.39
C PHE A 26 2.24 1.08 7.27
N ILE A 27 2.23 0.38 6.14
CA ILE A 27 1.27 -0.69 5.87
C ILE A 27 2.02 -1.96 5.52
N ILE A 28 1.63 -3.06 6.14
CA ILE A 28 2.13 -4.39 5.81
C ILE A 28 0.94 -5.17 5.26
N ILE A 29 1.14 -5.77 4.08
CA ILE A 29 0.14 -6.61 3.43
C ILE A 29 0.83 -7.91 3.04
N SER A 30 0.33 -9.04 3.55
CA SER A 30 1.01 -10.30 3.34
C SER A 30 0.03 -11.45 3.14
N HIS A 31 0.30 -12.27 2.12
CA HIS A 31 -0.35 -13.56 1.93
C HIS A 31 0.39 -14.69 2.67
N PHE A 32 1.66 -14.46 3.05
CA PHE A 32 2.53 -15.52 3.55
C PHE A 32 3.07 -15.27 4.95
N LYS A 33 2.50 -14.31 5.66
CA LYS A 33 2.94 -13.92 7.02
C LYS A 33 4.43 -13.61 7.09
N LYS A 34 4.95 -12.95 6.06
CA LYS A 34 6.35 -12.54 6.00
C LYS A 34 6.46 -11.17 5.38
N LEU A 35 7.57 -10.51 5.64
CA LEU A 35 7.86 -9.25 4.98
C LEU A 35 8.16 -9.51 3.52
N GLY A 36 7.52 -8.76 2.66
CA GLY A 36 7.79 -8.80 1.25
C GLY A 36 8.69 -7.66 0.82
N SER A 37 8.46 -7.18 -0.40
CA SER A 37 9.17 -6.01 -0.89
C SER A 37 8.79 -4.79 -0.07
N LEU A 38 9.79 -4.00 0.31
CA LEU A 38 9.60 -2.77 1.06
C LEU A 38 9.75 -1.61 0.09
N ILE A 39 8.68 -0.85 -0.07
CA ILE A 39 8.62 0.21 -1.07
C ILE A 39 8.07 1.49 -0.44
N THR A 40 8.69 2.62 -0.78
CA THR A 40 8.17 3.93 -0.38
C THR A 40 7.35 4.52 -1.51
N VAL A 41 6.28 5.21 -1.15
CA VAL A 41 5.43 5.93 -2.08
C VAL A 41 5.27 7.35 -1.59
N ASN A 42 5.61 8.31 -2.44
CA ASN A 42 5.48 9.73 -2.13
C ASN A 42 4.59 10.38 -3.18
N ARG A 43 3.69 11.24 -2.70
CA ARG A 43 2.92 12.07 -3.61
C ARG A 43 3.83 13.17 -4.14
N GLU A 44 3.95 13.25 -5.45
CA GLU A 44 4.77 14.29 -6.07
C GLU A 44 4.11 15.63 -5.92
N SER A 45 4.87 16.57 -5.40
CA SER A 45 4.47 17.96 -5.30
C SER A 45 4.81 18.62 -6.63
N ALA A 46 3.94 18.52 -7.61
CA ALA A 46 4.20 19.10 -8.92
C ALA A 46 4.13 20.61 -8.85
N LEU A 47 5.04 21.25 -9.54
CA LEU A 47 4.98 22.70 -9.75
C LEU A 47 3.70 23.07 -10.49
N ASN A 48 3.24 22.18 -11.31
CA ASN A 48 1.97 22.38 -11.94
C ASN A 48 0.95 21.54 -11.17
N GLN A 49 -0.07 22.18 -10.72
CA GLN A 49 -0.98 21.62 -9.74
C GLN A 49 -2.16 20.88 -10.34
N PHE A 50 -2.12 20.66 -11.64
CA PHE A 50 -3.22 19.99 -12.30
C PHE A 50 -3.25 18.51 -12.09
N ASN A 51 -2.21 17.95 -11.47
CA ASN A 51 -2.07 16.52 -11.36
C ASN A 51 -1.59 16.14 -9.96
N SER A 52 -2.52 16.19 -9.02
CA SER A 52 -2.21 15.88 -7.63
C SER A 52 -2.08 14.39 -7.34
N ASN A 53 -2.34 13.52 -8.34
CA ASN A 53 -2.34 12.06 -8.14
C ASN A 53 -1.11 11.39 -8.76
N ILE A 54 -0.02 12.10 -8.86
CA ILE A 54 1.24 11.52 -9.29
C ILE A 54 2.00 11.03 -8.06
N PHE A 55 2.36 9.77 -8.07
CA PHE A 55 3.12 9.16 -6.98
C PHE A 55 4.45 8.64 -7.49
N SER A 56 5.51 8.90 -6.76
CA SER A 56 6.80 8.27 -7.02
C SER A 56 6.96 7.07 -6.11
N THR A 57 7.55 6.02 -6.62
CA THR A 57 7.77 4.77 -5.90
C THR A 57 9.23 4.38 -5.94
N ASN A 58 9.74 3.86 -4.82
CA ASN A 58 11.13 3.44 -4.70
C ASN A 58 11.21 2.19 -3.83
N VAL A 59 11.73 1.10 -4.40
CA VAL A 59 11.92 -0.13 -3.64
C VAL A 59 13.20 0.00 -2.81
N ILE A 60 13.03 -0.11 -1.50
CA ILE A 60 14.14 -0.05 -0.55
C ILE A 60 14.76 -1.43 -0.36
N PHE A 61 13.94 -2.47 -0.36
CA PHE A 61 14.37 -3.83 -0.08
C PHE A 61 13.45 -4.80 -0.80
N GLY A 62 14.01 -5.89 -1.30
CA GLY A 62 13.24 -6.93 -1.97
C GLY A 62 13.26 -6.77 -3.48
N LYS A 63 12.26 -7.35 -4.15
CA LYS A 63 12.21 -7.37 -5.61
C LYS A 63 11.73 -6.05 -6.17
N ASP A 64 12.48 -5.52 -7.10
CA ASP A 64 12.12 -4.30 -7.84
C ASP A 64 11.44 -4.71 -9.13
N GLU A 65 10.16 -5.00 -9.06
CA GLU A 65 9.35 -5.44 -10.18
C GLU A 65 8.28 -4.42 -10.51
N ILE A 66 7.90 -4.38 -11.79
CA ILE A 66 6.87 -3.45 -12.28
C ILE A 66 5.56 -3.64 -11.52
N ASP A 67 5.18 -4.90 -11.26
CA ASP A 67 3.93 -5.20 -10.56
C ASP A 67 3.90 -4.63 -9.14
N VAL A 68 5.05 -4.64 -8.45
CA VAL A 68 5.15 -4.09 -7.11
C VAL A 68 4.94 -2.57 -7.14
N HIS A 69 5.58 -1.90 -8.09
CA HIS A 69 5.43 -0.44 -8.24
C HIS A 69 3.99 -0.08 -8.60
N ALA A 70 3.39 -0.80 -9.53
CA ALA A 70 2.01 -0.53 -9.95
C ALA A 70 1.04 -0.75 -8.79
N ALA A 71 1.22 -1.84 -8.03
CA ALA A 71 0.37 -2.13 -6.89
C ALA A 71 0.50 -1.05 -5.81
N ALA A 72 1.73 -0.61 -5.54
CA ALA A 72 1.97 0.43 -4.54
C ALA A 72 1.30 1.76 -4.93
N ARG A 73 1.41 2.15 -6.19
CA ARG A 73 0.75 3.37 -6.68
C ARG A 73 -0.77 3.25 -6.61
N TYR A 74 -1.31 2.11 -6.99
CA TYR A 74 -2.75 1.86 -6.93
C TYR A 74 -3.26 1.98 -5.49
N ILE A 75 -2.57 1.34 -4.56
CA ILE A 75 -2.96 1.37 -3.16
C ILE A 75 -2.91 2.81 -2.62
N ALA A 76 -1.83 3.52 -2.88
CA ALA A 76 -1.67 4.89 -2.41
C ALA A 76 -2.78 5.80 -2.95
N GLU A 77 -3.14 5.65 -4.21
CA GLU A 77 -4.20 6.44 -4.81
C GLU A 77 -5.56 6.11 -4.22
N GLN A 78 -5.88 4.83 -4.09
CA GLN A 78 -7.20 4.41 -3.63
C GLN A 78 -7.44 4.72 -2.15
N ILE A 79 -6.41 4.68 -1.33
CA ILE A 79 -6.56 5.03 0.08
C ILE A 79 -6.31 6.52 0.33
N ASN A 80 -5.93 7.26 -0.69
CA ASN A 80 -5.74 8.71 -0.64
C ASN A 80 -4.83 9.13 0.50
N ILE A 81 -3.55 8.75 0.40
CA ILE A 81 -2.57 9.03 1.45
C ILE A 81 -2.36 10.53 1.61
N ASP A 82 -2.27 10.98 2.86
CA ASP A 82 -1.95 12.37 3.19
C ASP A 82 -0.51 12.56 3.64
N LYS A 83 0.25 11.48 3.69
CA LYS A 83 1.66 11.43 4.11
C LYS A 83 2.38 10.41 3.26
N PRO A 84 3.72 10.43 3.25
CA PRO A 84 4.47 9.35 2.60
C PRO A 84 4.06 7.98 3.12
N LEU A 85 3.97 7.03 2.22
CA LEU A 85 3.60 5.65 2.53
C LEU A 85 4.83 4.76 2.48
N LEU A 86 5.03 3.99 3.54
CA LEU A 86 5.98 2.89 3.55
C LEU A 86 5.16 1.60 3.50
N LEU A 87 5.35 0.81 2.47
CA LEU A 87 4.55 -0.37 2.20
C LEU A 87 5.43 -1.61 2.15
N SER A 88 5.08 -2.61 2.96
CA SER A 88 5.64 -3.94 2.81
C SER A 88 4.56 -4.82 2.17
N ILE A 89 4.85 -5.35 1.00
CA ILE A 89 3.85 -6.10 0.24
C ILE A 89 4.41 -7.45 -0.21
N SER A 90 3.68 -8.51 0.11
CA SER A 90 4.01 -9.88 -0.27
C SER A 90 2.74 -10.60 -0.66
N LEU A 91 2.36 -10.48 -1.90
CA LEU A 91 1.14 -11.07 -2.43
C LEU A 91 1.49 -12.21 -3.38
N LYS A 92 0.64 -13.22 -3.40
CA LYS A 92 0.77 -14.30 -4.37
C LYS A 92 0.47 -13.80 -5.77
N ASP A 93 -0.45 -12.85 -5.88
CA ASP A 93 -0.90 -12.33 -7.15
C ASP A 93 -1.24 -10.85 -6.97
N TYR A 94 -0.89 -10.04 -7.95
CA TYR A 94 -1.12 -8.59 -7.92
C TYR A 94 -2.30 -8.19 -8.80
N ASN A 95 -3.28 -9.08 -8.99
CA ASN A 95 -4.40 -8.73 -9.83
C ASN A 95 -5.26 -7.63 -9.17
N LYS A 96 -6.00 -6.93 -10.02
CA LYS A 96 -6.74 -5.74 -9.61
C LYS A 96 -7.83 -6.06 -8.59
N GLU A 97 -8.46 -7.23 -8.67
CA GLU A 97 -9.52 -7.60 -7.74
C GLU A 97 -8.98 -7.77 -6.33
N ILE A 98 -7.82 -8.40 -6.19
CA ILE A 98 -7.15 -8.55 -4.89
C ILE A 98 -6.80 -7.19 -4.32
N LEU A 99 -6.21 -6.32 -5.11
CA LEU A 99 -5.83 -4.99 -4.68
C LEU A 99 -7.06 -4.16 -4.28
N LYS A 100 -8.15 -4.31 -5.00
CA LYS A 100 -9.38 -3.59 -4.68
C LYS A 100 -9.95 -4.02 -3.32
N VAL A 101 -10.00 -5.32 -3.06
CA VAL A 101 -10.48 -5.82 -1.77
C VAL A 101 -9.61 -5.29 -0.63
N ILE A 102 -8.29 -5.29 -0.82
CA ILE A 102 -7.36 -4.79 0.17
C ILE A 102 -7.62 -3.30 0.45
N THR A 103 -7.70 -2.50 -0.59
CA THR A 103 -7.87 -1.05 -0.44
C THR A 103 -9.24 -0.70 0.15
N ASP A 104 -10.28 -1.43 -0.22
CA ASP A 104 -11.61 -1.21 0.37
C ASP A 104 -11.59 -1.49 1.87
N SER A 105 -10.89 -2.54 2.28
CA SER A 105 -10.77 -2.89 3.70
C SER A 105 -10.00 -1.84 4.49
N ILE A 106 -8.92 -1.32 3.91
CA ILE A 106 -8.14 -0.27 4.54
C ILE A 106 -8.97 1.01 4.65
N ASN A 107 -9.72 1.35 3.62
CA ASN A 107 -10.56 2.54 3.62
C ASN A 107 -11.68 2.49 4.67
N GLN A 108 -12.17 1.31 5.02
CA GLN A 108 -13.14 1.17 6.09
C GLN A 108 -12.55 1.52 7.46
N LEU A 109 -11.26 1.35 7.62
CA LEU A 109 -10.56 1.67 8.85
C LEU A 109 -10.00 3.09 8.87
N LYS A 110 -10.03 3.77 7.77
CA LYS A 110 -9.25 4.98 7.51
C LYS A 110 -9.22 5.94 8.69
N LEU A 111 -8.01 6.19 9.19
CA LEU A 111 -7.77 7.00 10.38
C LEU A 111 -7.07 8.33 10.08
N TRP A 112 -6.81 8.60 8.81
CA TRP A 112 -6.14 9.83 8.38
C TRP A 112 -7.03 10.68 7.51
#